data_6acb5c9d4b9cfe2a52862f28aac471b6
#
_entry.id   6acb5c9d4b9cfe2a52862f28aac471b6
#
_cell.length_a   1.000
_cell.length_b   1.000
_cell.length_c   1.000
_cell.angle_alpha   90.00
_cell.angle_beta   90.00
_cell.angle_gamma   90.00
#
_symmetry.space_group_name_H-M   'P 1'
#
loop_
_entity.id
_entity.type
_entity.pdbx_description
1 polymer ?
#
loop_
_entity_poly.entity_id
_entity_poly.type
_entity_poly.pdbx_seq_one_letter_code
_entity_poly.pdbx_strand_id
1 'polypeptide(L)'
;MNEILEKVKQYADEAHGSQMRKYTHQRYIVHPIEVMEICREYTSDLCILSAALLHDVLEDTPVTRADLEAFLHTIMNNSDAKRTTNLTVELTDVYTKEAYPQYNRRVRKDKEHVRGAATSPAAQTIKYADIISNSIDITAHDKDFGPKFLKEARSQLKTMNKGNAALYARVVATVDECLKKI
;
A
#
# COMPACT_ATOMS: atom_id res chain seq x y z
N MET A 1 4.19 -16.64 13.46
CA MET A 1 3.58 -16.02 12.23
C MET A 1 3.03 -17.15 11.37
N ASN A 2 2.01 -16.91 10.54
CA ASN A 2 1.49 -17.94 9.63
C ASN A 2 2.56 -18.26 8.58
N GLU A 3 2.79 -19.55 8.27
CA GLU A 3 3.82 -20.01 7.32
C GLU A 3 3.68 -19.36 5.92
N ILE A 4 2.45 -19.16 5.48
CA ILE A 4 2.18 -18.47 4.20
C ILE A 4 2.67 -17.03 4.25
N LEU A 5 2.39 -16.29 5.32
CA LEU A 5 2.83 -14.89 5.45
C LEU A 5 4.36 -14.77 5.49
N GLU A 6 5.06 -15.74 6.08
CA GLU A 6 6.53 -15.75 6.03
C GLU A 6 7.06 -15.94 4.61
N LYS A 7 6.47 -16.87 3.83
CA LYS A 7 6.84 -17.08 2.43
C LYS A 7 6.54 -15.84 1.58
N VAL A 8 5.39 -15.19 1.79
CA VAL A 8 5.01 -13.94 1.10
C VAL A 8 5.97 -12.80 1.45
N LYS A 9 6.32 -12.66 2.73
CA LYS A 9 7.30 -11.67 3.19
C LYS A 9 8.66 -11.88 2.55
N GLN A 10 9.14 -13.12 2.52
CA GLN A 10 10.40 -13.45 1.88
C GLN A 10 10.37 -13.12 0.39
N TYR A 11 9.31 -13.48 -0.32
CA TYR A 11 9.14 -13.16 -1.74
C TYR A 11 9.17 -11.65 -2.00
N ALA A 12 8.43 -10.86 -1.19
CA ALA A 12 8.44 -9.39 -1.29
C ALA A 12 9.84 -8.82 -1.02
N ASP A 13 10.55 -9.33 -0.01
CA ASP A 13 11.90 -8.89 0.33
C ASP A 13 12.92 -9.21 -0.79
N GLU A 14 12.82 -10.39 -1.41
CA GLU A 14 13.64 -10.77 -2.56
C GLU A 14 13.32 -9.91 -3.80
N ALA A 15 12.04 -9.61 -4.04
CA ALA A 15 11.60 -8.78 -5.16
C ALA A 15 12.14 -7.34 -5.03
N HIS A 16 12.07 -6.73 -3.85
CA HIS A 16 12.63 -5.39 -3.59
C HIS A 16 14.17 -5.40 -3.52
N GLY A 17 14.80 -6.54 -3.25
CA GLY A 17 16.24 -6.72 -3.29
C GLY A 17 17.01 -5.72 -2.40
N SER A 18 17.85 -4.89 -2.99
CA SER A 18 18.65 -3.88 -2.28
C SER A 18 17.95 -2.54 -2.08
N GLN A 19 16.68 -2.40 -2.45
CA GLN A 19 15.92 -1.17 -2.25
C GLN A 19 15.88 -0.79 -0.77
N MET A 20 16.12 0.50 -0.49
CA MET A 20 16.12 1.05 0.86
C MET A 20 14.98 2.04 1.02
N ARG A 21 14.49 2.23 2.25
CA ARG A 21 13.56 3.32 2.57
C ARG A 21 14.23 4.68 2.32
N LYS A 22 13.45 5.62 1.84
CA LYS A 22 13.96 6.95 1.44
C LYS A 22 14.62 7.72 2.59
N TYR A 23 14.08 7.61 3.79
CA TYR A 23 14.46 8.45 4.92
C TYR A 23 15.22 7.72 6.02
N THR A 24 15.18 6.38 6.01
CA THR A 24 15.88 5.54 6.98
C THR A 24 16.82 4.61 6.24
N HIS A 25 17.95 4.21 6.86
CA HIS A 25 18.87 3.23 6.26
C HIS A 25 18.39 1.78 6.48
N GLN A 26 17.07 1.55 6.32
CA GLN A 26 16.44 0.25 6.47
C GLN A 26 16.08 -0.32 5.11
N ARG A 27 16.07 -1.67 5.00
CA ARG A 27 15.57 -2.36 3.81
C ARG A 27 14.10 -2.01 3.59
N TYR A 28 13.69 -1.92 2.32
CA TYR A 28 12.34 -1.51 1.96
C TYR A 28 11.25 -2.39 2.56
N ILE A 29 11.51 -3.70 2.72
CA ILE A 29 10.55 -4.66 3.28
C ILE A 29 9.99 -4.27 4.66
N VAL A 30 10.67 -3.41 5.41
CA VAL A 30 10.17 -2.90 6.70
C VAL A 30 8.82 -2.20 6.53
N HIS A 31 8.64 -1.41 5.44
CA HIS A 31 7.38 -0.73 5.16
C HIS A 31 6.21 -1.70 4.89
N PRO A 32 6.30 -2.66 3.95
CA PRO A 32 5.24 -3.66 3.78
C PRO A 32 4.90 -4.45 5.05
N ILE A 33 5.91 -4.76 5.89
CA ILE A 33 5.67 -5.41 7.18
C ILE A 33 4.85 -4.50 8.11
N GLU A 34 5.20 -3.22 8.23
CA GLU A 34 4.44 -2.25 9.02
C GLU A 34 2.98 -2.14 8.54
N VAL A 35 2.76 -2.05 7.23
CA VAL A 35 1.42 -2.00 6.62
C VAL A 35 0.63 -3.26 6.95
N MET A 36 1.24 -4.44 6.83
CA MET A 36 0.60 -5.72 7.16
C MET A 36 0.27 -5.81 8.65
N GLU A 37 1.18 -5.38 9.56
CA GLU A 37 0.90 -5.41 11.00
C GLU A 37 -0.22 -4.43 11.40
N ILE A 38 -0.30 -3.25 10.78
CA ILE A 38 -1.45 -2.34 10.98
C ILE A 38 -2.75 -3.02 10.51
N CYS A 39 -2.76 -3.68 9.34
CA CYS A 39 -3.93 -4.42 8.88
C CYS A 39 -4.31 -5.54 9.84
N ARG A 40 -3.34 -6.26 10.43
CA ARG A 40 -3.55 -7.38 11.34
C ARG A 40 -4.32 -6.99 12.62
N GLU A 41 -4.22 -5.75 13.05
CA GLU A 41 -5.02 -5.25 14.17
C GLU A 41 -6.53 -5.24 13.89
N TYR A 42 -6.93 -5.27 12.60
CA TYR A 42 -8.32 -5.10 12.13
C TYR A 42 -8.87 -6.30 11.35
N THR A 43 -8.04 -7.23 10.94
CA THR A 43 -8.45 -8.42 10.19
C THR A 43 -7.47 -9.58 10.37
N SER A 44 -8.02 -10.81 10.30
CA SER A 44 -7.22 -12.03 10.19
C SER A 44 -7.27 -12.65 8.79
N ASP A 45 -7.83 -11.95 7.81
CA ASP A 45 -7.96 -12.41 6.42
C ASP A 45 -6.57 -12.54 5.77
N LEU A 46 -6.19 -13.77 5.50
CA LEU A 46 -4.87 -14.10 4.96
C LEU A 46 -4.58 -13.43 3.62
N CYS A 47 -5.59 -13.28 2.76
CA CYS A 47 -5.43 -12.62 1.46
C CYS A 47 -5.15 -11.11 1.62
N ILE A 48 -5.81 -10.45 2.58
CA ILE A 48 -5.58 -9.03 2.89
C ILE A 48 -4.17 -8.85 3.46
N LEU A 49 -3.76 -9.67 4.42
CA LEU A 49 -2.43 -9.58 5.03
C LEU A 49 -1.31 -9.88 4.02
N SER A 50 -1.52 -10.86 3.14
CA SER A 50 -0.57 -11.17 2.06
C SER A 50 -0.48 -10.04 1.03
N ALA A 51 -1.62 -9.46 0.62
CA ALA A 51 -1.64 -8.33 -0.30
C ALA A 51 -1.01 -7.07 0.33
N ALA A 52 -1.12 -6.88 1.63
CA ALA A 52 -0.43 -5.81 2.34
C ALA A 52 1.11 -5.95 2.28
N LEU A 53 1.64 -7.17 2.37
CA LEU A 53 3.07 -7.44 2.18
C LEU A 53 3.53 -7.24 0.72
N LEU A 54 2.63 -7.35 -0.25
CA LEU A 54 2.93 -7.33 -1.68
C LEU A 54 2.55 -6.01 -2.36
N HIS A 55 1.96 -5.05 -1.64
CA HIS A 55 1.26 -3.91 -2.24
C HIS A 55 2.11 -3.07 -3.20
N ASP A 56 3.41 -2.96 -2.95
CA ASP A 56 4.34 -2.20 -3.79
C ASP A 56 5.16 -3.08 -4.76
N VAL A 57 5.04 -4.42 -4.69
CA VAL A 57 5.87 -5.32 -5.51
C VAL A 57 5.64 -5.10 -7.01
N LEU A 58 4.39 -4.94 -7.45
CA LEU A 58 4.08 -4.73 -8.87
C LEU A 58 4.40 -3.31 -9.35
N GLU A 59 4.53 -2.33 -8.44
CA GLU A 59 4.84 -0.94 -8.77
C GLU A 59 6.35 -0.69 -8.81
N ASP A 60 7.06 -1.20 -7.82
CA ASP A 60 8.45 -0.83 -7.54
C ASP A 60 9.47 -1.86 -8.03
N THR A 61 9.05 -3.04 -8.51
CA THR A 61 9.95 -4.14 -8.89
C THR A 61 9.66 -4.65 -10.31
N PRO A 62 10.57 -5.43 -10.91
CA PRO A 62 10.34 -6.06 -12.21
C PRO A 62 9.30 -7.19 -12.21
N VAL A 63 8.78 -7.60 -11.04
CA VAL A 63 7.81 -8.68 -10.92
C VAL A 63 6.53 -8.33 -11.67
N THR A 64 6.11 -9.22 -12.57
CA THR A 64 4.85 -9.06 -13.29
C THR A 64 3.68 -9.69 -12.51
N ARG A 65 2.45 -9.30 -12.88
CA ARG A 65 1.25 -9.95 -12.36
C ARG A 65 1.29 -11.47 -12.52
N ALA A 66 1.79 -11.97 -13.66
CA ALA A 66 1.87 -13.41 -13.94
C ALA A 66 2.86 -14.12 -13.00
N ASP A 67 4.03 -13.50 -12.75
CA ASP A 67 5.02 -14.03 -11.80
C ASP A 67 4.46 -14.10 -10.38
N LEU A 68 3.78 -13.04 -9.95
CA LEU A 68 3.15 -12.98 -8.64
C LEU A 68 2.06 -14.04 -8.49
N GLU A 69 1.18 -14.19 -9.48
CA GLU A 69 0.11 -15.18 -9.47
C GLU A 69 0.69 -16.61 -9.45
N ALA A 70 1.71 -16.87 -10.25
CA ALA A 70 2.41 -18.16 -10.28
C ALA A 70 3.03 -18.51 -8.91
N PHE A 71 3.71 -17.55 -8.28
CA PHE A 71 4.25 -17.74 -6.92
C PHE A 71 3.15 -18.07 -5.91
N LEU A 72 2.07 -17.27 -5.87
CA LEU A 72 0.98 -17.45 -4.91
C LEU A 72 0.29 -18.81 -5.06
N HIS A 73 0.17 -19.34 -6.28
CA HIS A 73 -0.34 -20.69 -6.53
C HIS A 73 0.53 -21.80 -5.92
N THR A 74 1.79 -21.56 -5.63
CA THR A 74 2.67 -22.55 -4.98
C THR A 74 2.41 -22.67 -3.47
N ILE A 75 1.79 -21.65 -2.84
CA ILE A 75 1.64 -21.55 -1.38
C ILE A 75 0.20 -21.39 -0.90
N MET A 76 -0.73 -21.09 -1.79
CA MET A 76 -2.17 -20.89 -1.51
C MET A 76 -3.02 -21.74 -2.44
N ASN A 77 -4.28 -21.98 -2.06
CA ASN A 77 -5.26 -22.52 -3.01
C ASN A 77 -5.59 -21.51 -4.12
N ASN A 78 -6.16 -22.01 -5.23
CA ASN A 78 -6.41 -21.20 -6.43
C ASN A 78 -7.27 -19.93 -6.16
N SER A 79 -8.26 -20.04 -5.29
CA SER A 79 -9.14 -18.91 -4.95
C SER A 79 -8.39 -17.80 -4.22
N ASP A 80 -7.62 -18.17 -3.21
CA ASP A 80 -6.88 -17.23 -2.38
C ASP A 80 -5.71 -16.60 -3.15
N ALA A 81 -4.98 -17.39 -3.95
CA ALA A 81 -3.92 -16.89 -4.82
C ALA A 81 -4.45 -15.82 -5.79
N LYS A 82 -5.56 -16.12 -6.48
CA LYS A 82 -6.19 -15.17 -7.40
C LYS A 82 -6.73 -13.92 -6.70
N ARG A 83 -7.34 -14.09 -5.52
CA ARG A 83 -7.84 -12.96 -4.73
C ARG A 83 -6.70 -12.06 -4.25
N THR A 84 -5.62 -12.64 -3.73
CA THR A 84 -4.44 -11.89 -3.29
C THR A 84 -3.80 -11.13 -4.45
N THR A 85 -3.60 -11.77 -5.61
CA THR A 85 -3.11 -11.12 -6.83
C THR A 85 -3.98 -9.94 -7.23
N ASN A 86 -5.30 -10.10 -7.25
CA ASN A 86 -6.22 -9.03 -7.63
C ASN A 86 -6.15 -7.85 -6.65
N LEU A 87 -6.06 -8.10 -5.34
CA LEU A 87 -5.88 -7.05 -4.34
C LEU A 87 -4.58 -6.27 -4.56
N THR A 88 -3.48 -6.96 -4.85
CA THR A 88 -2.19 -6.32 -5.16
C THR A 88 -2.31 -5.44 -6.41
N VAL A 89 -2.97 -5.92 -7.47
CA VAL A 89 -3.23 -5.14 -8.69
C VAL A 89 -4.10 -3.91 -8.41
N GLU A 90 -5.11 -4.02 -7.55
CA GLU A 90 -5.95 -2.87 -7.15
C GLU A 90 -5.15 -1.78 -6.41
N LEU A 91 -4.08 -2.15 -5.71
CA LEU A 91 -3.23 -1.23 -4.94
C LEU A 91 -2.17 -0.54 -5.80
N THR A 92 -1.74 -1.15 -6.90
CA THR A 92 -0.70 -0.64 -7.80
C THR A 92 -1.18 0.63 -8.53
N ASP A 93 -0.42 1.73 -8.46
CA ASP A 93 -0.72 2.98 -9.17
C ASP A 93 -0.62 2.76 -10.68
N VAL A 94 -1.61 3.25 -11.43
CA VAL A 94 -1.68 3.18 -12.89
C VAL A 94 -1.16 4.47 -13.53
N TYR A 95 -1.50 5.63 -12.94
CA TYR A 95 -1.14 6.94 -13.50
C TYR A 95 0.22 7.40 -13.00
N THR A 96 1.28 6.63 -13.31
CA THR A 96 2.67 6.96 -12.95
C THR A 96 3.24 8.03 -13.90
N LYS A 97 4.38 8.61 -13.54
CA LYS A 97 5.07 9.58 -14.40
C LYS A 97 5.59 8.93 -15.68
N GLU A 98 6.03 7.68 -15.57
CA GLU A 98 6.59 6.87 -16.65
C GLU A 98 5.50 6.49 -17.67
N ALA A 99 4.34 6.03 -17.19
CA ALA A 99 3.22 5.62 -18.05
C ALA A 99 2.46 6.82 -18.65
N TYR A 100 2.40 7.95 -17.94
CA TYR A 100 1.66 9.14 -18.36
C TYR A 100 2.50 10.42 -18.23
N PRO A 101 3.61 10.56 -18.98
CA PRO A 101 4.51 11.71 -18.90
C PRO A 101 3.83 13.03 -19.32
N GLN A 102 2.75 12.98 -20.11
CA GLN A 102 1.96 14.14 -20.53
C GLN A 102 1.13 14.76 -19.40
N TYR A 103 0.91 14.02 -18.29
CA TYR A 103 0.16 14.54 -17.15
C TYR A 103 1.10 15.08 -16.06
N ASN A 104 0.82 16.26 -15.54
CA ASN A 104 1.49 16.73 -14.32
C ASN A 104 1.03 15.91 -13.09
N ARG A 105 1.78 16.04 -11.97
CA ARG A 105 1.49 15.27 -10.73
C ARG A 105 0.02 15.41 -10.28
N ARG A 106 -0.53 16.63 -10.33
CA ARG A 106 -1.91 16.89 -9.88
C ARG A 106 -2.90 16.04 -10.67
N VAL A 107 -2.82 16.09 -11.99
CA VAL A 107 -3.73 15.33 -12.88
C VAL A 107 -3.58 13.82 -12.64
N ARG A 108 -2.34 13.33 -12.47
CA ARG A 108 -2.13 11.90 -12.17
C ARG A 108 -2.77 11.51 -10.83
N LYS A 109 -2.56 12.30 -9.77
CA LYS A 109 -3.15 12.01 -8.46
C LYS A 109 -4.68 12.14 -8.44
N ASP A 110 -5.26 13.10 -9.16
CA ASP A 110 -6.71 13.20 -9.30
C ASP A 110 -7.29 11.94 -9.98
N LYS A 111 -6.62 11.40 -11.00
CA LYS A 111 -7.02 10.15 -11.66
C LYS A 111 -6.87 8.93 -10.75
N GLU A 112 -5.78 8.84 -9.98
CA GLU A 112 -5.59 7.78 -8.97
C GLU A 112 -6.64 7.85 -7.85
N HIS A 113 -7.06 9.03 -7.43
CA HIS A 113 -8.13 9.17 -6.45
C HIS A 113 -9.46 8.61 -6.98
N VAL A 114 -9.81 8.90 -8.24
CA VAL A 114 -11.02 8.33 -8.88
C VAL A 114 -10.91 6.81 -8.98
N ARG A 115 -9.75 6.28 -9.39
CA ARG A 115 -9.50 4.83 -9.46
C ARG A 115 -9.57 4.18 -8.07
N GLY A 116 -8.90 4.76 -7.09
CA GLY A 116 -8.90 4.28 -5.71
C GLY A 116 -10.29 4.22 -5.08
N ALA A 117 -11.15 5.19 -5.36
CA ALA A 117 -12.55 5.18 -4.90
C ALA A 117 -13.37 3.98 -5.45
N ALA A 118 -12.96 3.41 -6.58
CA ALA A 118 -13.59 2.25 -7.21
C ALA A 118 -13.02 0.91 -6.75
N THR A 119 -11.88 0.88 -6.02
CA THR A 119 -11.29 -0.36 -5.52
C THR A 119 -12.16 -1.04 -4.47
N SER A 120 -11.90 -2.33 -4.25
CA SER A 120 -12.63 -3.14 -3.27
C SER A 120 -12.46 -2.62 -1.83
N PRO A 121 -13.40 -2.90 -0.92
CA PRO A 121 -13.25 -2.57 0.50
C PRO A 121 -11.96 -3.15 1.13
N ALA A 122 -11.54 -4.34 0.69
CA ALA A 122 -10.31 -4.97 1.15
C ALA A 122 -9.06 -4.20 0.71
N ALA A 123 -8.98 -3.78 -0.55
CA ALA A 123 -7.89 -2.95 -1.05
C ALA A 123 -7.85 -1.58 -0.36
N GLN A 124 -9.01 -0.95 -0.14
CA GLN A 124 -9.09 0.31 0.61
C GLN A 124 -8.59 0.14 2.06
N THR A 125 -8.89 -0.98 2.70
CA THR A 125 -8.39 -1.30 4.06
C THR A 125 -6.86 -1.32 4.08
N ILE A 126 -6.22 -1.97 3.11
CA ILE A 126 -4.76 -2.00 2.99
C ILE A 126 -4.22 -0.57 2.72
N LYS A 127 -4.87 0.18 1.84
CA LYS A 127 -4.44 1.56 1.52
C LYS A 127 -4.52 2.49 2.72
N TYR A 128 -5.45 2.29 3.66
CA TYR A 128 -5.48 3.06 4.92
C TYR A 128 -4.24 2.79 5.77
N ALA A 129 -3.81 1.54 5.88
CA ALA A 129 -2.61 1.17 6.62
C ALA A 129 -1.34 1.74 5.98
N ASP A 130 -1.24 1.69 4.65
CA ASP A 130 -0.16 2.31 3.87
C ASP A 130 -0.09 3.83 4.12
N ILE A 131 -1.23 4.53 4.04
CA ILE A 131 -1.29 5.98 4.33
C ILE A 131 -0.85 6.27 5.77
N ILE A 132 -1.22 5.46 6.76
CA ILE A 132 -0.78 5.64 8.16
C ILE A 132 0.75 5.54 8.24
N SER A 133 1.35 4.45 7.76
CA SER A 133 2.79 4.23 7.80
C SER A 133 3.55 5.37 7.11
N ASN A 134 3.14 5.73 5.89
CA ASN A 134 3.76 6.83 5.15
C ASN A 134 3.54 8.20 5.79
N SER A 135 2.37 8.50 6.37
CA SER A 135 2.10 9.77 7.05
C SER A 135 3.05 9.99 8.22
N ILE A 136 3.28 8.96 9.02
CA ILE A 136 4.18 9.02 10.18
C ILE A 136 5.63 9.22 9.72
N ASP A 137 6.10 8.41 8.76
CA ASP A 137 7.48 8.46 8.28
C ASP A 137 7.82 9.77 7.59
N ILE A 138 6.98 10.23 6.66
CA ILE A 138 7.18 11.48 5.91
C ILE A 138 7.11 12.70 6.85
N THR A 139 6.18 12.74 7.80
CA THR A 139 6.08 13.83 8.78
C THR A 139 7.34 13.94 9.63
N ALA A 140 7.95 12.83 9.99
CA ALA A 140 9.16 12.81 10.80
C ALA A 140 10.41 13.26 10.02
N HIS A 141 10.48 13.02 8.71
CA HIS A 141 11.73 13.11 7.96
C HIS A 141 11.72 14.09 6.78
N ASP A 142 10.57 14.53 6.27
CA ASP A 142 10.49 15.39 5.08
C ASP A 142 9.48 16.53 5.26
N LYS A 143 9.91 17.60 5.91
CA LYS A 143 9.07 18.78 6.20
C LYS A 143 8.65 19.55 4.94
N ASP A 144 9.37 19.41 3.85
CA ASP A 144 9.04 20.12 2.60
C ASP A 144 7.96 19.37 1.80
N PHE A 145 8.06 18.05 1.73
CA PHE A 145 7.11 17.22 1.02
C PHE A 145 5.90 16.81 1.87
N GLY A 146 6.07 16.70 3.20
CA GLY A 146 5.05 16.25 4.14
C GLY A 146 3.71 16.97 3.99
N PRO A 147 3.64 18.33 3.97
CA PRO A 147 2.36 19.04 3.82
C PRO A 147 1.62 18.70 2.53
N LYS A 148 2.36 18.47 1.44
CA LYS A 148 1.78 18.10 0.16
C LYS A 148 1.21 16.69 0.20
N PHE A 149 1.99 15.72 0.67
CA PHE A 149 1.57 14.33 0.81
C PHE A 149 0.31 14.20 1.67
N LEU A 150 0.30 14.82 2.85
CA LEU A 150 -0.83 14.74 3.78
C LEU A 150 -2.11 15.38 3.23
N LYS A 151 -2.01 16.47 2.47
CA LYS A 151 -3.16 17.08 1.79
C LYS A 151 -3.70 16.18 0.67
N GLU A 152 -2.82 15.52 -0.10
CA GLU A 152 -3.20 14.53 -1.12
C GLU A 152 -3.90 13.34 -0.44
N ALA A 153 -3.32 12.77 0.63
CA ALA A 153 -3.90 11.67 1.40
C ALA A 153 -5.29 12.04 1.98
N ARG A 154 -5.41 13.21 2.59
CA ARG A 154 -6.69 13.71 3.12
C ARG A 154 -7.76 13.87 2.03
N SER A 155 -7.36 14.29 0.83
CA SER A 155 -8.28 14.37 -0.32
C SER A 155 -8.72 12.98 -0.79
N GLN A 156 -7.80 12.03 -0.86
CA GLN A 156 -8.07 10.64 -1.25
C GLN A 156 -9.05 9.97 -0.28
N LEU A 157 -8.86 10.13 1.02
CA LEU A 157 -9.72 9.55 2.06
C LEU A 157 -11.18 10.02 2.00
N LYS A 158 -11.49 11.19 1.41
CA LYS A 158 -12.87 11.65 1.23
C LYS A 158 -13.69 10.74 0.30
N THR A 159 -13.03 10.06 -0.64
CA THR A 159 -13.67 9.19 -1.64
C THR A 159 -13.41 7.71 -1.38
N MET A 160 -12.35 7.37 -0.65
CA MET A 160 -12.02 6.01 -0.24
C MET A 160 -12.54 5.74 1.18
N ASN A 161 -13.80 5.35 1.32
CA ASN A 161 -14.47 5.18 2.62
C ASN A 161 -15.23 3.85 2.77
N LYS A 162 -14.89 2.85 1.94
CA LYS A 162 -15.56 1.55 1.91
C LYS A 162 -14.81 0.44 2.69
N GLY A 163 -13.54 0.69 3.08
CA GLY A 163 -12.73 -0.25 3.82
C GLY A 163 -13.16 -0.43 5.28
N ASN A 164 -12.32 -1.05 6.10
CA ASN A 164 -12.60 -1.25 7.53
C ASN A 164 -12.86 0.10 8.22
N ALA A 165 -14.03 0.27 8.84
CA ALA A 165 -14.47 1.55 9.40
C ALA A 165 -13.61 2.03 10.58
N ALA A 166 -13.11 1.12 11.42
CA ALA A 166 -12.25 1.48 12.55
C ALA A 166 -10.87 1.93 12.07
N LEU A 167 -10.31 1.23 11.08
CA LEU A 167 -9.03 1.63 10.46
C LEU A 167 -9.20 2.93 9.65
N TYR A 168 -10.35 3.15 9.01
CA TYR A 168 -10.67 4.42 8.37
C TYR A 168 -10.64 5.60 9.35
N ALA A 169 -11.29 5.45 10.51
CA ALA A 169 -11.26 6.47 11.55
C ALA A 169 -9.82 6.75 12.04
N ARG A 170 -9.00 5.69 12.22
CA ARG A 170 -7.58 5.81 12.60
C ARG A 170 -6.76 6.55 11.55
N VAL A 171 -6.89 6.24 10.27
CA VAL A 171 -6.11 6.91 9.20
C VAL A 171 -6.47 8.38 9.09
N VAL A 172 -7.76 8.74 9.20
CA VAL A 172 -8.19 10.15 9.19
C VAL A 172 -7.59 10.91 10.36
N ALA A 173 -7.65 10.35 11.58
CA ALA A 173 -7.06 10.94 12.76
C ALA A 173 -5.53 11.09 12.62
N THR A 174 -4.84 10.06 12.13
CA THR A 174 -3.37 10.10 11.92
C THR A 174 -2.97 11.21 10.94
N VAL A 175 -3.65 11.32 9.79
CA VAL A 175 -3.36 12.37 8.80
C VAL A 175 -3.61 13.77 9.38
N ASP A 176 -4.71 13.96 10.13
CA ASP A 176 -5.03 15.24 10.75
C ASP A 176 -4.03 15.62 11.88
N GLU A 177 -3.55 14.64 12.65
CA GLU A 177 -2.51 14.85 13.65
C GLU A 177 -1.15 15.19 13.01
N CYS A 178 -0.78 14.48 11.95
CA CYS A 178 0.43 14.78 11.19
C CYS A 178 0.39 16.18 10.58
N LEU A 179 -0.76 16.61 10.05
CA LEU A 179 -0.95 17.98 9.52
C LEU A 179 -0.79 19.08 10.57
N LYS A 180 -1.02 18.79 11.86
CA LYS A 180 -0.81 19.75 12.96
C LYS A 180 0.66 19.88 13.37
N LYS A 181 1.50 18.92 13.01
CA LYS A 181 2.92 18.85 13.42
C LYS A 181 3.89 19.52 12.44
N ILE A 182 3.40 19.88 11.25
CA ILE A 182 4.22 20.44 10.16
C ILE A 182 3.68 21.75 9.62
#